data_49f9249a7a20eb3f7dcaa103bb569267
#
_entry.id   49f9249a7a20eb3f7dcaa103bb569267
#
_cell.length_a   1.000
_cell.length_b   1.000
_cell.length_c   1.000
_cell.angle_alpha   90.00
_cell.angle_beta   90.00
_cell.angle_gamma   90.00
#
_symmetry.space_group_name_H-M   'P 1'
#
loop_
_entity.id
_entity.type
_entity.pdbx_description
1 polymer ?
#
loop_
_entity_poly.entity_id
_entity_poly.type
_entity_poly.pdbx_seq_one_letter_code
_entity_poly.pdbx_strand_id
1 'polypeptide(L)'
;MAEIDDVLQALLSSTGASRVTLRQDLPGDYAFPVTHEALAAGVRSLKEERTVDLRTQPVALEMAAGRQVVQDDSARAYDDPAFHRMRETYGGLAAQIVTPVLADGRTVAIVSLHQLGSPRRWTEDEIEACTAAAARVGQLL
;
A
#
# COMPACT_ATOMS: atom_id res chain seq x y z
N MET A 1 0.34 6.26 21.62
CA MET A 1 0.85 4.89 21.40
C MET A 1 1.11 4.68 19.93
N ALA A 2 2.29 4.21 19.58
CA ALA A 2 2.69 4.07 18.17
C ALA A 2 2.42 2.65 17.63
N GLU A 3 1.30 2.03 18.02
CA GLU A 3 1.04 0.63 17.67
C GLU A 3 0.86 0.40 16.18
N ILE A 4 0.19 1.31 15.45
CA ILE A 4 0.06 1.18 14.00
C ILE A 4 1.43 1.31 13.34
N ASP A 5 2.23 2.28 13.75
CA ASP A 5 3.58 2.45 13.21
C ASP A 5 4.43 1.21 13.46
N ASP A 6 4.27 0.57 14.62
CA ASP A 6 4.97 -0.67 14.96
C ASP A 6 4.58 -1.81 14.03
N VAL A 7 3.30 -1.94 13.69
CA VAL A 7 2.81 -2.96 12.74
C VAL A 7 3.45 -2.74 11.36
N LEU A 8 3.45 -1.50 10.88
CA LEU A 8 4.03 -1.18 9.56
C LEU A 8 5.55 -1.40 9.56
N GLN A 9 6.23 -1.00 10.64
CA GLN A 9 7.68 -1.20 10.75
C GLN A 9 8.04 -2.69 10.79
N ALA A 10 7.26 -3.50 11.51
CA ALA A 10 7.49 -4.94 11.57
C ALA A 10 7.30 -5.58 10.19
N LEU A 11 6.28 -5.16 9.43
CA LEU A 11 6.07 -5.65 8.07
C LEU A 11 7.23 -5.26 7.16
N LEU A 12 7.70 -4.02 7.25
CA LEU A 12 8.86 -3.56 6.49
C LEU A 12 10.10 -4.39 6.80
N SER A 13 10.38 -4.59 8.09
CA SER A 13 11.58 -5.31 8.55
C SER A 13 11.55 -6.79 8.16
N SER A 14 10.40 -7.44 8.27
CA SER A 14 10.27 -8.87 7.97
C SER A 14 10.37 -9.17 6.48
N THR A 15 10.02 -8.22 5.61
CA THR A 15 10.05 -8.41 4.16
C THR A 15 11.29 -7.83 3.50
N GLY A 16 11.95 -6.87 4.15
CA GLY A 16 13.06 -6.14 3.54
C GLY A 16 12.66 -5.28 2.35
N ALA A 17 11.36 -4.94 2.24
CA ALA A 17 10.86 -4.09 1.16
C ALA A 17 11.26 -2.63 1.35
N SER A 18 10.84 -1.76 0.43
CA SER A 18 11.25 -0.37 0.42
C SER A 18 10.38 0.53 1.29
N ARG A 19 9.07 0.28 1.32
CA ARG A 19 8.12 1.17 1.99
C ARG A 19 6.84 0.43 2.33
N VAL A 20 6.25 0.77 3.47
CA VAL A 20 4.90 0.36 3.84
C VAL A 20 4.09 1.62 4.13
N THR A 21 2.91 1.73 3.53
CA THR A 21 2.01 2.85 3.79
C THR A 21 0.66 2.37 4.31
N LEU A 22 0.05 3.17 5.17
CA LEU A 22 -1.35 3.04 5.53
C LEU A 22 -2.08 4.26 4.99
N ARG A 23 -3.08 4.02 4.15
CA ARG A 23 -4.03 5.03 3.71
C ARG A 23 -5.35 4.83 4.42
N GLN A 24 -5.98 5.92 4.83
CA GLN A 24 -7.25 5.87 5.55
C GLN A 24 -8.31 6.70 4.84
N ASP A 25 -9.55 6.21 4.88
CA ASP A 25 -10.73 6.95 4.44
C ASP A 25 -11.08 7.96 5.53
N LEU A 26 -10.66 9.20 5.34
CA LEU A 26 -10.92 10.26 6.30
C LEU A 26 -12.12 11.12 5.85
N PRO A 27 -12.99 11.52 6.79
CA PRO A 27 -14.12 12.39 6.45
C PRO A 27 -13.67 13.67 5.74
N GLY A 28 -14.28 13.96 4.60
CA GLY A 28 -13.98 15.15 3.82
C GLY A 28 -12.73 15.05 2.94
N ASP A 29 -12.02 13.93 2.98
CA ASP A 29 -10.84 13.72 2.13
C ASP A 29 -11.06 12.52 1.22
N TYR A 30 -11.27 12.77 -0.05
CA TYR A 30 -11.55 11.72 -1.05
C TYR A 30 -10.30 11.03 -1.59
N ALA A 31 -9.12 11.50 -1.19
CA ALA A 31 -7.87 10.99 -1.75
C ALA A 31 -7.32 9.76 -1.01
N PHE A 32 -7.96 9.32 0.07
CA PHE A 32 -7.42 8.24 0.91
C PHE A 32 -5.95 8.56 1.28
N PRO A 33 -5.69 9.60 2.07
CA PRO A 33 -4.33 10.06 2.31
C PRO A 33 -3.49 9.04 3.08
N VAL A 34 -2.17 9.09 2.87
CA VAL A 34 -1.23 8.32 3.68
C VAL A 34 -1.17 8.94 5.07
N THR A 35 -1.61 8.19 6.09
CA THR A 35 -1.63 8.66 7.48
C THR A 35 -0.45 8.12 8.29
N HIS A 36 0.05 6.95 7.93
CA HIS A 36 1.19 6.29 8.58
C HIS A 36 2.06 5.65 7.52
N GLU A 37 3.37 5.58 7.76
CA GLU A 37 4.28 4.87 6.88
C GLU A 37 5.53 4.41 7.61
N ALA A 38 6.16 3.36 7.06
CA ALA A 38 7.49 2.90 7.45
C ALA A 38 8.36 2.91 6.19
N LEU A 39 9.58 3.45 6.30
CA LEU A 39 10.47 3.68 5.17
C LEU A 39 11.83 3.01 5.41
N ALA A 40 12.34 2.34 4.39
CA ALA A 40 13.74 1.95 4.36
C ALA A 40 14.62 3.21 4.17
N ALA A 41 15.89 3.10 4.48
CA ALA A 41 16.82 4.23 4.36
C ALA A 41 16.83 4.80 2.94
N GLY A 42 16.72 6.12 2.83
CA GLY A 42 16.76 6.83 1.55
C GLY A 42 15.48 6.76 0.72
N VAL A 43 14.44 6.10 1.22
CA VAL A 43 13.17 5.97 0.47
C VAL A 43 12.30 7.20 0.70
N ARG A 44 11.69 7.68 -0.40
CA ARG A 44 10.81 8.85 -0.40
C ARG A 44 9.53 8.60 0.38
N SER A 45 9.16 9.54 1.25
CA SER A 45 7.87 9.56 1.93
C SER A 45 6.73 9.91 0.97
N LEU A 46 5.57 9.30 1.18
CA LEU A 46 4.35 9.63 0.44
C LEU A 46 3.35 10.42 1.27
N LYS A 47 3.67 10.79 2.51
CA LYS A 47 2.72 11.52 3.38
C LYS A 47 2.30 12.86 2.80
N GLU A 48 3.19 13.54 2.07
CA GLU A 48 2.89 14.83 1.46
C GLU A 48 2.51 14.71 -0.02
N GLU A 49 2.42 13.50 -0.54
CA GLU A 49 2.07 13.26 -1.94
C GLU A 49 0.57 13.44 -2.16
N ARG A 50 0.17 14.40 -3.00
CA ARG A 50 -1.23 14.76 -3.24
C ARG A 50 -1.58 14.78 -4.73
N THR A 51 -0.64 14.45 -5.62
CA THR A 51 -0.86 14.56 -7.07
C THR A 51 -1.51 13.34 -7.69
N VAL A 52 -1.48 12.19 -7.00
CA VAL A 52 -2.08 10.95 -7.49
C VAL A 52 -3.55 10.88 -7.07
N ASP A 53 -4.44 10.79 -8.04
CA ASP A 53 -5.87 10.58 -7.78
C ASP A 53 -6.13 9.07 -7.75
N LEU A 54 -6.32 8.53 -6.55
CA LEU A 54 -6.56 7.09 -6.37
C LEU A 54 -7.82 6.61 -7.09
N ARG A 55 -8.81 7.47 -7.27
CA ARG A 55 -10.06 7.09 -7.95
C ARG A 55 -9.84 6.71 -9.40
N THR A 56 -8.74 7.17 -10.02
CA THR A 56 -8.41 6.83 -11.40
C THR A 56 -7.51 5.60 -11.51
N GLN A 57 -7.08 5.02 -10.38
CA GLN A 57 -6.16 3.90 -10.37
C GLN A 57 -6.88 2.56 -10.44
N PRO A 58 -6.39 1.62 -11.26
CA PRO A 58 -7.03 0.30 -11.35
C PRO A 58 -7.02 -0.47 -10.03
N VAL A 59 -6.02 -0.27 -9.19
CA VAL A 59 -5.94 -0.88 -7.85
C VAL A 59 -7.11 -0.43 -6.97
N ALA A 60 -7.62 0.79 -7.16
CA ALA A 60 -8.73 1.30 -6.36
C ALA A 60 -10.01 0.46 -6.53
N LEU A 61 -10.24 -0.08 -7.73
CA LEU A 61 -11.38 -0.96 -7.99
C LEU A 61 -11.26 -2.26 -7.19
N GLU A 62 -10.06 -2.81 -7.09
CA GLU A 62 -9.80 -4.01 -6.29
C GLU A 62 -10.01 -3.74 -4.81
N MET A 63 -9.53 -2.59 -4.32
CA MET A 63 -9.71 -2.19 -2.92
C MET A 63 -11.19 -1.98 -2.59
N ALA A 64 -11.94 -1.32 -3.47
CA ALA A 64 -13.37 -1.13 -3.27
C ALA A 64 -14.13 -2.47 -3.21
N ALA A 65 -13.65 -3.49 -3.93
CA ALA A 65 -14.22 -4.83 -3.91
C ALA A 65 -13.69 -5.70 -2.75
N GLY A 66 -12.80 -5.18 -1.91
CA GLY A 66 -12.23 -5.90 -0.78
C GLY A 66 -11.21 -6.96 -1.16
N ARG A 67 -10.57 -6.83 -2.33
CA ARG A 67 -9.61 -7.82 -2.83
C ARG A 67 -8.18 -7.35 -2.69
N GLN A 68 -7.32 -8.22 -2.17
CA GLN A 68 -5.88 -8.00 -2.13
C GLN A 68 -5.28 -8.06 -3.53
N VAL A 69 -4.34 -7.15 -3.81
CA VAL A 69 -3.60 -7.11 -5.07
C VAL A 69 -2.15 -7.52 -4.81
N VAL A 70 -1.65 -8.46 -5.60
CA VAL A 70 -0.25 -8.90 -5.54
C VAL A 70 0.36 -8.71 -6.92
N GLN A 71 1.41 -7.90 -7.02
CA GLN A 71 2.11 -7.62 -8.27
C GLN A 71 3.60 -7.86 -8.08
N ASP A 72 4.13 -8.87 -8.76
CA ASP A 72 5.56 -9.16 -8.78
C ASP A 72 6.30 -8.21 -9.74
N ASP A 73 5.62 -7.71 -10.76
CA ASP A 73 6.14 -6.77 -11.74
C ASP A 73 5.06 -5.74 -12.08
N SER A 74 5.08 -4.62 -11.40
CA SER A 74 4.07 -3.57 -11.57
C SER A 74 4.08 -2.95 -12.96
N ALA A 75 5.24 -2.93 -13.65
CA ALA A 75 5.34 -2.41 -15.00
C ALA A 75 4.45 -3.18 -15.99
N ARG A 76 4.15 -4.44 -15.69
CA ARG A 76 3.33 -5.31 -16.53
C ARG A 76 1.90 -5.52 -16.02
N ALA A 77 1.56 -4.92 -14.88
CA ALA A 77 0.28 -5.19 -14.23
C ALA A 77 -0.90 -4.60 -14.99
N TYR A 78 -0.74 -3.41 -15.53
CA TYR A 78 -1.80 -2.68 -16.23
C TYR A 78 -1.24 -1.92 -17.42
N ASP A 79 -2.04 -1.83 -18.49
CA ASP A 79 -1.77 -0.94 -19.62
C ASP A 79 -2.56 0.36 -19.41
N ASP A 80 -2.10 1.16 -18.44
CA ASP A 80 -2.80 2.37 -18.00
C ASP A 80 -1.78 3.48 -17.76
N PRO A 81 -1.81 4.58 -18.56
CA PRO A 81 -0.86 5.68 -18.39
C PRO A 81 -0.89 6.34 -17.02
N ALA A 82 -2.06 6.45 -16.40
CA ALA A 82 -2.19 7.03 -15.06
C ALA A 82 -1.50 6.16 -14.01
N PHE A 83 -1.61 4.84 -14.15
CA PHE A 83 -0.92 3.90 -13.27
C PHE A 83 0.61 4.03 -13.40
N HIS A 84 1.12 4.12 -14.62
CA HIS A 84 2.55 4.26 -14.85
C HIS A 84 3.10 5.61 -14.37
N ARG A 85 2.33 6.69 -14.49
CA ARG A 85 2.72 7.98 -13.88
C ARG A 85 2.78 7.89 -12.36
N MET A 86 1.83 7.21 -11.75
CA MET A 86 1.82 6.97 -10.30
C MET A 86 3.07 6.21 -9.86
N ARG A 87 3.46 5.16 -10.60
CA ARG A 87 4.67 4.40 -10.29
C ARG A 87 5.92 5.29 -10.25
N GLU A 88 6.06 6.22 -11.19
CA GLU A 88 7.17 7.18 -11.21
C GLU A 88 7.10 8.13 -10.01
N THR A 89 5.92 8.67 -9.73
CA THR A 89 5.68 9.56 -8.59
C THR A 89 6.04 8.88 -7.27
N TYR A 90 5.79 7.58 -7.17
CA TYR A 90 6.11 6.81 -5.96
C TYR A 90 7.59 6.37 -5.88
N GLY A 91 8.44 6.86 -6.79
CA GLY A 91 9.88 6.60 -6.74
C GLY A 91 10.33 5.36 -7.48
N GLY A 92 9.60 4.96 -8.53
CA GLY A 92 9.92 3.78 -9.31
C GLY A 92 9.33 2.51 -8.73
N LEU A 93 8.04 2.55 -8.38
CA LEU A 93 7.33 1.37 -7.87
C LEU A 93 7.42 0.23 -8.88
N ALA A 94 8.02 -0.89 -8.48
CA ALA A 94 8.30 -2.03 -9.35
C ALA A 94 7.53 -3.31 -8.97
N ALA A 95 7.17 -3.46 -7.70
CA ALA A 95 6.36 -4.57 -7.22
C ALA A 95 5.58 -4.12 -5.98
N GLN A 96 4.41 -4.70 -5.73
CA GLN A 96 3.63 -4.32 -4.56
C GLN A 96 2.65 -5.39 -4.13
N ILE A 97 2.30 -5.33 -2.84
CA ILE A 97 1.14 -6.02 -2.28
C ILE A 97 0.26 -4.95 -1.67
N VAL A 98 -0.98 -4.86 -2.10
CA VAL A 98 -1.94 -3.87 -1.61
C VAL A 98 -3.10 -4.62 -0.96
N THR A 99 -3.32 -4.38 0.33
CA THR A 99 -4.26 -5.15 1.14
C THR A 99 -5.31 -4.23 1.73
N PRO A 100 -6.61 -4.48 1.48
CA PRO A 100 -7.66 -3.68 2.08
C PRO A 100 -7.82 -4.00 3.57
N VAL A 101 -8.13 -2.97 4.36
CA VAL A 101 -8.56 -3.11 5.75
C VAL A 101 -10.07 -2.98 5.75
N LEU A 102 -10.76 -4.04 6.18
CA LEU A 102 -12.22 -4.11 6.11
C LEU A 102 -12.85 -3.85 7.47
N ALA A 103 -13.93 -3.08 7.49
CA ALA A 103 -14.81 -2.91 8.64
C ALA A 103 -16.26 -2.99 8.13
N ASP A 104 -17.03 -3.90 8.69
CA ASP A 104 -18.44 -4.13 8.30
C ASP A 104 -18.60 -4.36 6.79
N GLY A 105 -17.68 -5.13 6.20
CA GLY A 105 -17.69 -5.46 4.78
C GLY A 105 -17.26 -4.34 3.85
N ARG A 106 -16.77 -3.22 4.38
CA ARG A 106 -16.35 -2.05 3.60
C ARG A 106 -14.86 -1.78 3.82
N THR A 107 -14.17 -1.37 2.77
CA THR A 107 -12.76 -0.97 2.87
C THR A 107 -12.67 0.41 3.52
N VAL A 108 -12.02 0.48 4.68
CA VAL A 108 -11.84 1.71 5.46
C VAL A 108 -10.40 2.21 5.44
N ALA A 109 -9.47 1.36 5.04
CA ALA A 109 -8.05 1.69 4.96
C ALA A 109 -7.36 0.74 4.00
N ILE A 110 -6.13 1.07 3.63
CA ILE A 110 -5.33 0.28 2.68
C ILE A 110 -3.90 0.21 3.20
N VAL A 111 -3.39 -1.01 3.36
CA VAL A 111 -1.98 -1.26 3.67
C VAL A 111 -1.26 -1.62 2.37
N SER A 112 -0.26 -0.85 1.99
CA SER A 112 0.51 -1.08 0.76
C SER A 112 1.97 -1.37 1.10
N LEU A 113 2.49 -2.48 0.58
CA LEU A 113 3.89 -2.86 0.68
C LEU A 113 4.54 -2.63 -0.68
N HIS A 114 5.56 -1.78 -0.73
CA HIS A 114 6.18 -1.32 -1.98
C HIS A 114 7.62 -1.81 -2.11
N GLN A 115 7.96 -2.34 -3.28
CA GLN A 115 9.33 -2.58 -3.71
C GLN A 115 9.65 -1.60 -4.83
N LEU A 116 10.69 -0.79 -4.64
CA LEU A 116 11.12 0.19 -5.62
C LEU A 116 12.31 -0.33 -6.44
N GLY A 117 12.43 0.14 -7.67
CA GLY A 117 13.61 -0.02 -8.52
C GLY A 117 13.62 -1.28 -9.37
N SER A 118 13.20 -2.42 -8.87
CA SER A 118 13.21 -3.68 -9.61
C SER A 118 12.05 -4.58 -9.21
N PRO A 119 11.55 -5.42 -10.10
CA PRO A 119 10.53 -6.40 -9.78
C PRO A 119 10.98 -7.34 -8.65
N ARG A 120 10.00 -7.91 -7.96
CA ARG A 120 10.25 -8.83 -6.85
C ARG A 120 9.17 -9.89 -6.82
N ARG A 121 9.59 -11.14 -6.72
CA ARG A 121 8.64 -12.24 -6.52
C ARG A 121 8.29 -12.35 -5.05
N TRP A 122 7.04 -12.03 -4.71
CA TRP A 122 6.57 -12.13 -3.34
C TRP A 122 6.36 -13.58 -2.94
N THR A 123 6.71 -13.91 -1.70
CA THR A 123 6.48 -15.25 -1.16
C THR A 123 5.09 -15.33 -0.54
N GLU A 124 4.58 -16.54 -0.35
CA GLU A 124 3.31 -16.76 0.35
C GLU A 124 3.35 -16.20 1.77
N ASP A 125 4.49 -16.35 2.47
CA ASP A 125 4.66 -15.80 3.81
C ASP A 125 4.57 -14.28 3.83
N GLU A 126 5.11 -13.62 2.81
CA GLU A 126 5.03 -12.16 2.68
C GLU A 126 3.59 -11.70 2.40
N ILE A 127 2.88 -12.42 1.55
CA ILE A 127 1.46 -12.13 1.26
C ILE A 127 0.62 -12.31 2.52
N GLU A 128 0.83 -13.40 3.27
CA GLU A 128 0.13 -13.64 4.54
C GLU A 128 0.48 -12.60 5.59
N ALA A 129 1.73 -12.14 5.64
CA ALA A 129 2.16 -11.08 6.55
C ALA A 129 1.42 -9.78 6.28
N CYS A 130 1.17 -9.44 5.01
CA CYS A 130 0.37 -8.28 4.63
C CYS A 130 -1.08 -8.43 5.08
N THR A 131 -1.67 -9.60 4.90
CA THR A 131 -3.04 -9.89 5.35
C THR A 131 -3.15 -9.76 6.87
N ALA A 132 -2.18 -10.31 7.61
CA ALA A 132 -2.15 -10.22 9.07
C ALA A 132 -1.97 -8.78 9.54
N ALA A 133 -1.10 -8.01 8.88
CA ALA A 133 -0.87 -6.60 9.20
C ALA A 133 -2.15 -5.78 9.00
N ALA A 134 -2.86 -5.99 7.90
CA ALA A 134 -4.12 -5.30 7.63
C ALA A 134 -5.18 -5.63 8.69
N ALA A 135 -5.28 -6.89 9.09
CA ALA A 135 -6.21 -7.31 10.15
C ALA A 135 -5.84 -6.63 11.48
N ARG A 136 -4.55 -6.57 11.82
CA ARG A 136 -4.09 -5.94 13.05
C ARG A 136 -4.34 -4.43 13.03
N VAL A 137 -4.10 -3.77 11.91
CA VAL A 137 -4.43 -2.35 11.75
C VAL A 137 -5.92 -2.12 11.95
N GLY A 138 -6.77 -2.97 11.39
CA GLY A 138 -8.21 -2.88 11.58
C GLY A 138 -8.65 -2.93 13.04
N GLN A 139 -7.94 -3.71 13.87
CA GLN A 139 -8.19 -3.77 15.30
C GLN A 139 -7.77 -2.50 16.05
N LEU A 140 -6.81 -1.76 15.50
CA LEU A 140 -6.23 -0.56 16.11
C LEU A 140 -6.90 0.75 15.67
N LEU A 141 -7.70 0.70 14.61
CA LEU A 141 -8.40 1.88 14.08
C LEU A 141 -9.64 2.24 14.91
#